data_0d2543dca3f331c60dbb37eb653aaaab
#
_entry.id   0d2543dca3f331c60dbb37eb653aaaab
#
_cell.length_a   1.000
_cell.length_b   1.000
_cell.length_c   1.000
_cell.angle_alpha   90.00
_cell.angle_beta   90.00
_cell.angle_gamma   90.00
#
_symmetry.space_group_name_H-M   'P 1'
#
loop_
_entity.id
_entity.type
_entity.pdbx_description
1 polymer ?
#
loop_
_entity_poly.entity_id
_entity_poly.type
_entity_poly.pdbx_seq_one_letter_code
_entity_poly.pdbx_strand_id
1 'polypeptide(L)'
;MSWFTETTVFYIAQVLGVVAILLGFINYIVKTRVQVLFVNGVTTLCFVLHYLCLGAWAGMALNFVAFIRNIVYYYAGKNSKANKALAITFAVLMGTMGITVSLLAKEGWYFILSVVALMINSYAMSFSNPNHIRKSILITSPLVLAYDCFVLSMGGAVYESVAIISAIIGLIRYKKKDCIG
;
A
#
# COMPACT_ATOMS: atom_id res chain seq x y z
N MET A 1 19.96 14.73 -25.27
CA MET A 1 18.55 15.02 -24.99
C MET A 1 17.90 14.00 -24.06
N SER A 2 18.42 12.79 -23.89
CA SER A 2 17.91 11.72 -23.01
C SER A 2 18.10 11.98 -21.50
N TRP A 3 19.22 12.52 -21.08
CA TRP A 3 19.54 12.78 -19.66
C TRP A 3 18.57 13.74 -18.97
N PHE A 4 18.12 14.79 -19.68
CA PHE A 4 17.18 15.76 -19.13
C PHE A 4 15.79 15.13 -18.89
N THR A 5 15.38 14.18 -19.71
CA THR A 5 14.11 13.48 -19.57
C THR A 5 14.13 12.48 -18.40
N GLU A 6 15.20 11.72 -18.22
CA GLU A 6 15.31 10.74 -17.13
C GLU A 6 15.34 11.41 -15.75
N THR A 7 16.13 12.48 -15.60
CA THR A 7 16.17 13.25 -14.34
C THR A 7 14.83 13.91 -14.05
N THR A 8 14.15 14.46 -15.04
CA THR A 8 12.83 15.10 -14.85
C THR A 8 11.78 14.07 -14.42
N VAL A 9 11.75 12.89 -15.05
CA VAL A 9 10.83 11.80 -14.69
C VAL A 9 11.08 11.32 -13.25
N PHE A 10 12.35 11.19 -12.85
CA PHE A 10 12.70 10.85 -11.47
C PHE A 10 12.18 11.89 -10.46
N TYR A 11 12.36 13.18 -10.71
CA TYR A 11 11.83 14.23 -9.82
C TYR A 11 10.30 14.22 -9.76
N ILE A 12 9.62 14.01 -10.88
CA ILE A 12 8.16 13.87 -10.91
C ILE A 12 7.74 12.68 -10.03
N ALA A 13 8.43 11.55 -10.13
CA ALA A 13 8.18 10.40 -9.28
C ALA A 13 8.27 10.76 -7.79
N GLN A 14 9.34 11.45 -7.37
CA GLN A 14 9.50 11.83 -5.96
C GLN A 14 8.42 12.81 -5.49
N VAL A 15 8.00 13.76 -6.32
CA VAL A 15 6.87 14.66 -6.01
C VAL A 15 5.58 13.88 -5.79
N LEU A 16 5.28 12.91 -6.66
CA LEU A 16 4.12 12.03 -6.48
C LEU A 16 4.20 11.22 -5.19
N GLY A 17 5.39 10.75 -4.82
CA GLY A 17 5.65 10.10 -3.53
C GLY A 17 5.35 11.01 -2.35
N VAL A 18 5.77 12.27 -2.39
CA VAL A 18 5.47 13.27 -1.35
C VAL A 18 3.96 13.51 -1.24
N VAL A 19 3.26 13.63 -2.36
CA VAL A 19 1.79 13.76 -2.37
C VAL A 19 1.13 12.53 -1.73
N ALA A 20 1.61 11.34 -2.03
CA ALA A 20 1.11 10.10 -1.42
C ALA A 20 1.34 10.08 0.10
N ILE A 21 2.48 10.60 0.60
CA ILE A 21 2.76 10.73 2.04
C ILE A 21 1.74 11.66 2.70
N LEU A 22 1.48 12.83 2.13
CA LEU A 22 0.50 13.79 2.66
C LEU A 22 -0.90 13.18 2.72
N LEU A 23 -1.31 12.46 1.68
CA LEU A 23 -2.58 11.71 1.67
C LEU A 23 -2.59 10.60 2.73
N GLY A 24 -1.46 9.93 2.96
CA GLY A 24 -1.29 8.96 4.02
C GLY A 24 -1.56 9.57 5.40
N PHE A 25 -1.04 10.77 5.69
CA PHE A 25 -1.37 11.48 6.93
C PHE A 25 -2.86 11.78 7.06
N ILE A 26 -3.53 12.19 5.98
CA ILE A 26 -4.98 12.40 5.98
C ILE A 26 -5.72 11.11 6.34
N ASN A 27 -5.23 9.96 5.88
CA ASN A 27 -5.82 8.66 6.19
C ASN A 27 -5.83 8.31 7.69
N TYR A 28 -4.94 8.89 8.50
CA TYR A 28 -4.96 8.72 9.96
C TYR A 28 -5.96 9.65 10.67
N ILE A 29 -6.35 10.75 10.03
CA ILE A 29 -7.27 11.75 10.60
C ILE A 29 -8.72 11.38 10.31
N VAL A 30 -8.99 10.77 9.17
CA VAL A 30 -10.35 10.39 8.74
C VAL A 30 -10.90 9.26 9.59
N LYS A 31 -12.20 9.34 9.92
CA LYS A 31 -12.85 8.45 10.88
C LYS A 31 -13.81 7.44 10.25
N THR A 32 -14.32 7.73 9.05
CA THR A 32 -15.31 6.87 8.40
C THR A 32 -14.64 5.92 7.42
N ARG A 33 -15.16 4.68 7.32
CA ARG A 33 -14.66 3.68 6.36
C ARG A 33 -14.65 4.21 4.93
N VAL A 34 -15.68 4.96 4.55
CA VAL A 34 -15.80 5.55 3.19
C VAL A 34 -14.66 6.51 2.92
N GLN A 35 -14.37 7.41 3.86
CA GLN A 35 -13.25 8.36 3.74
C GLN A 35 -11.90 7.64 3.67
N VAL A 36 -11.70 6.61 4.52
CA VAL A 36 -10.48 5.79 4.48
C VAL A 36 -10.29 5.14 3.12
N LEU A 37 -11.33 4.50 2.56
CA LEU A 37 -11.25 3.84 1.26
C LEU A 37 -11.00 4.85 0.13
N PHE A 38 -11.62 6.03 0.19
CA PHE A 38 -11.41 7.09 -0.80
C PHE A 38 -9.97 7.62 -0.75
N VAL A 39 -9.50 8.04 0.43
CA VAL A 39 -8.12 8.55 0.60
C VAL A 39 -7.10 7.49 0.21
N ASN A 40 -7.30 6.25 0.64
CA ASN A 40 -6.43 5.13 0.28
C ASN A 40 -6.45 4.84 -1.24
N GLY A 41 -7.61 4.99 -1.88
CA GLY A 41 -7.74 4.89 -3.34
C GLY A 41 -6.92 5.95 -4.06
N VAL A 42 -7.01 7.21 -3.66
CA VAL A 42 -6.21 8.30 -4.23
C VAL A 42 -4.73 8.09 -3.97
N THR A 43 -4.36 7.66 -2.76
CA THR A 43 -2.95 7.35 -2.40
C THR A 43 -2.38 6.24 -3.28
N THR A 44 -3.12 5.14 -3.47
CA THR A 44 -2.66 4.04 -4.33
C THR A 44 -2.55 4.47 -5.79
N LEU A 45 -3.41 5.36 -6.29
CA LEU A 45 -3.30 5.91 -7.63
C LEU A 45 -2.03 6.78 -7.78
N CYS A 46 -1.69 7.59 -6.78
CA CYS A 46 -0.43 8.33 -6.76
C CYS A 46 0.78 7.38 -6.81
N PHE A 47 0.73 6.26 -6.06
CA PHE A 47 1.79 5.25 -6.11
C PHE A 47 1.85 4.50 -7.43
N VAL A 48 0.74 4.25 -8.12
CA VAL A 48 0.75 3.69 -9.48
C VAL A 48 1.60 4.58 -10.41
N LEU A 49 1.33 5.88 -10.41
CA LEU A 49 2.07 6.83 -11.23
C LEU A 49 3.54 6.98 -10.78
N HIS A 50 3.78 7.00 -9.48
CA HIS A 50 5.11 7.05 -8.89
C HIS A 50 5.98 5.88 -9.34
N TYR A 51 5.52 4.63 -9.15
CA TYR A 51 6.26 3.43 -9.56
C TYR A 51 6.37 3.28 -11.07
N LEU A 52 5.37 3.74 -11.82
CA LEU A 52 5.46 3.81 -13.29
C LEU A 52 6.63 4.69 -13.73
N CYS A 53 6.77 5.87 -13.12
CA CYS A 53 7.89 6.79 -13.40
C CYS A 53 9.25 6.22 -12.99
N LEU A 54 9.31 5.37 -11.97
CA LEU A 54 10.54 4.70 -11.53
C LEU A 54 10.88 3.43 -12.33
N GLY A 55 9.98 2.97 -13.22
CA GLY A 55 10.13 1.68 -13.90
C GLY A 55 9.99 0.46 -12.99
N ALA A 56 9.44 0.64 -11.79
CA ALA A 56 9.18 -0.41 -10.81
C ALA A 56 7.83 -1.08 -11.11
N TRP A 57 7.83 -1.98 -12.06
CA TRP A 57 6.63 -2.58 -12.65
C TRP A 57 5.80 -3.39 -11.65
N ALA A 58 6.45 -4.13 -10.73
CA ALA A 58 5.77 -4.84 -9.67
C ALA A 58 5.01 -3.86 -8.75
N GLY A 59 5.67 -2.82 -8.28
CA GLY A 59 5.05 -1.79 -7.44
C GLY A 59 3.87 -1.12 -8.14
N MET A 60 4.00 -0.78 -9.42
CA MET A 60 2.93 -0.21 -10.24
C MET A 60 1.73 -1.15 -10.34
N ALA A 61 1.94 -2.40 -10.78
CA ALA A 61 0.87 -3.37 -10.98
C ALA A 61 0.12 -3.69 -9.68
N LEU A 62 0.85 -3.88 -8.57
CA LEU A 62 0.29 -4.18 -7.27
C LEU A 62 -0.54 -3.02 -6.72
N ASN A 63 -0.06 -1.78 -6.86
CA ASN A 63 -0.82 -0.60 -6.46
C ASN A 63 -2.05 -0.38 -7.35
N PHE A 64 -2.00 -0.71 -8.63
CA PHE A 64 -3.16 -0.67 -9.51
C PHE A 64 -4.25 -1.66 -9.06
N VAL A 65 -3.87 -2.89 -8.74
CA VAL A 65 -4.81 -3.88 -8.16
C VAL A 65 -5.36 -3.40 -6.82
N ALA A 66 -4.52 -2.76 -5.97
CA ALA A 66 -4.95 -2.19 -4.70
C ALA A 66 -5.96 -1.04 -4.90
N PHE A 67 -5.78 -0.22 -5.92
CA PHE A 67 -6.73 0.83 -6.29
C PHE A 67 -8.10 0.24 -6.65
N ILE A 68 -8.14 -0.76 -7.55
CA ILE A 68 -9.37 -1.47 -7.91
C ILE A 68 -10.02 -2.11 -6.67
N ARG A 69 -9.23 -2.75 -5.82
CA ARG A 69 -9.70 -3.33 -4.55
C ARG A 69 -10.40 -2.29 -3.67
N ASN A 70 -9.85 -1.10 -3.53
CA ASN A 70 -10.45 -0.04 -2.71
C ASN A 70 -11.83 0.38 -3.27
N ILE A 71 -11.97 0.45 -4.59
CA ILE A 71 -13.24 0.72 -5.26
C ILE A 71 -14.25 -0.42 -4.98
N VAL A 72 -13.84 -1.67 -5.16
CA VAL A 72 -14.71 -2.83 -4.92
C VAL A 72 -15.16 -2.89 -3.47
N TYR A 73 -14.27 -2.63 -2.50
CA TYR A 73 -14.64 -2.59 -1.09
C TYR A 73 -15.58 -1.43 -0.74
N TYR A 74 -15.48 -0.32 -1.45
CA TYR A 74 -16.42 0.79 -1.30
C TYR A 74 -17.86 0.34 -1.63
N TYR A 75 -18.06 -0.35 -2.75
CA TYR A 75 -19.37 -0.85 -3.17
C TYR A 75 -19.83 -2.09 -2.39
N ALA A 76 -18.93 -2.97 -1.96
CA ALA A 76 -19.27 -4.15 -1.16
C ALA A 76 -19.79 -3.82 0.24
N GLY A 77 -19.55 -2.61 0.75
CA GLY A 77 -20.06 -2.13 2.02
C GLY A 77 -19.54 -2.92 3.22
N LYS A 78 -20.43 -3.17 4.21
CA LYS A 78 -20.07 -3.83 5.48
C LYS A 78 -20.29 -5.35 5.50
N ASN A 79 -20.58 -5.99 4.38
CA ASN A 79 -20.82 -7.42 4.35
C ASN A 79 -19.54 -8.21 4.63
N SER A 80 -19.46 -8.81 5.82
CA SER A 80 -18.24 -9.46 6.30
C SER A 80 -17.87 -10.72 5.50
N LYS A 81 -18.86 -11.50 5.02
CA LYS A 81 -18.63 -12.70 4.20
C LYS A 81 -18.10 -12.33 2.81
N ALA A 82 -18.73 -11.33 2.17
CA ALA A 82 -18.28 -10.80 0.88
C ALA A 82 -16.85 -10.20 1.00
N ASN A 83 -16.58 -9.46 2.05
CA ASN A 83 -15.26 -8.85 2.27
C ASN A 83 -14.15 -9.91 2.45
N LYS A 84 -14.42 -11.04 3.11
CA LYS A 84 -13.44 -12.14 3.23
C LYS A 84 -13.17 -12.82 1.89
N ALA A 85 -14.22 -13.13 1.12
CA ALA A 85 -14.07 -13.70 -0.21
C ALA A 85 -13.28 -12.76 -1.13
N LEU A 86 -13.64 -11.48 -1.17
CA LEU A 86 -12.93 -10.45 -1.94
C LEU A 86 -11.46 -10.32 -1.50
N ALA A 87 -11.16 -10.42 -0.20
CA ALA A 87 -9.79 -10.32 0.29
C ALA A 87 -8.91 -11.47 -0.24
N ILE A 88 -9.44 -12.69 -0.24
CA ILE A 88 -8.74 -13.85 -0.80
C ILE A 88 -8.55 -13.68 -2.31
N THR A 89 -9.61 -13.29 -3.03
CA THR A 89 -9.54 -13.05 -4.47
C THR A 89 -8.48 -11.98 -4.81
N PHE A 90 -8.47 -10.86 -4.10
CA PHE A 90 -7.48 -9.81 -4.34
C PHE A 90 -6.07 -10.21 -3.91
N ALA A 91 -5.90 -11.02 -2.84
CA ALA A 91 -4.59 -11.53 -2.46
C ALA A 91 -4.03 -12.45 -3.55
N VAL A 92 -4.83 -13.36 -4.09
CA VAL A 92 -4.43 -14.24 -5.21
C VAL A 92 -4.14 -13.42 -6.46
N LEU A 93 -4.99 -12.44 -6.79
CA LEU A 93 -4.81 -11.57 -7.94
C LEU A 93 -3.50 -10.75 -7.82
N MET A 94 -3.20 -10.21 -6.65
CA MET A 94 -1.93 -9.50 -6.38
C MET A 94 -0.72 -10.42 -6.54
N GLY A 95 -0.80 -11.66 -6.01
CA GLY A 95 0.26 -12.64 -6.17
C GLY A 95 0.51 -12.96 -7.63
N THR A 96 -0.52 -13.32 -8.38
CA THR A 96 -0.39 -13.70 -9.79
C THR A 96 0.08 -12.52 -10.66
N MET A 97 -0.55 -11.35 -10.53
CA MET A 97 -0.19 -10.15 -11.30
C MET A 97 1.24 -9.67 -10.96
N GLY A 98 1.57 -9.60 -9.67
CA GLY A 98 2.90 -9.16 -9.24
C GLY A 98 4.00 -10.07 -9.77
N ILE A 99 3.86 -11.40 -9.64
CA ILE A 99 4.83 -12.35 -10.17
C ILE A 99 4.92 -12.27 -11.70
N THR A 100 3.78 -12.29 -12.39
CA THR A 100 3.77 -12.26 -13.87
C THR A 100 4.42 -10.99 -14.41
N VAL A 101 4.04 -9.83 -13.89
CA VAL A 101 4.58 -8.55 -14.36
C VAL A 101 6.08 -8.45 -14.07
N SER A 102 6.52 -8.86 -12.88
CA SER A 102 7.94 -8.80 -12.52
C SER A 102 8.81 -9.73 -13.35
N LEU A 103 8.32 -10.93 -13.65
CA LEU A 103 9.03 -11.87 -14.53
C LEU A 103 9.11 -11.34 -15.97
N LEU A 104 8.05 -10.75 -16.51
CA LEU A 104 8.05 -10.13 -17.84
C LEU A 104 8.96 -8.91 -17.91
N ALA A 105 8.97 -8.09 -16.86
CA ALA A 105 9.83 -6.91 -16.76
C ALA A 105 11.28 -7.24 -16.38
N LYS A 106 11.58 -8.52 -16.07
CA LYS A 106 12.90 -8.97 -15.60
C LYS A 106 13.39 -8.20 -14.37
N GLU A 107 12.46 -7.86 -13.45
CA GLU A 107 12.82 -7.26 -12.18
C GLU A 107 13.66 -8.21 -11.33
N GLY A 108 14.52 -7.66 -10.47
CA GLY A 108 15.31 -8.45 -9.53
C GLY A 108 14.44 -9.12 -8.46
N TRP A 109 14.98 -10.09 -7.75
CA TRP A 109 14.28 -10.90 -6.74
C TRP A 109 13.51 -10.09 -5.67
N TYR A 110 13.87 -8.84 -5.45
CA TYR A 110 13.27 -7.94 -4.46
C TYR A 110 11.77 -7.67 -4.69
N PHE A 111 11.24 -7.91 -5.89
CA PHE A 111 9.80 -7.78 -6.14
C PHE A 111 8.96 -8.71 -5.22
N ILE A 112 9.51 -9.86 -4.81
CA ILE A 112 8.83 -10.82 -3.93
C ILE A 112 8.42 -10.15 -2.61
N LEU A 113 9.23 -9.21 -2.11
CA LEU A 113 8.95 -8.47 -0.87
C LEU A 113 7.64 -7.68 -0.97
N SER A 114 7.46 -6.94 -2.05
CA SER A 114 6.23 -6.15 -2.29
C SER A 114 5.02 -7.04 -2.55
N VAL A 115 5.19 -8.13 -3.31
CA VAL A 115 4.11 -9.10 -3.59
C VAL A 115 3.59 -9.71 -2.30
N VAL A 116 4.47 -10.29 -1.48
CA VAL A 116 4.10 -10.93 -0.21
C VAL A 116 3.46 -9.92 0.74
N ALA A 117 4.03 -8.73 0.86
CA ALA A 117 3.50 -7.67 1.72
C ALA A 117 2.07 -7.29 1.33
N LEU A 118 1.82 -7.04 0.04
CA LEU A 118 0.50 -6.58 -0.41
C LEU A 118 -0.55 -7.70 -0.43
N MET A 119 -0.16 -8.96 -0.60
CA MET A 119 -1.05 -10.10 -0.37
C MET A 119 -1.51 -10.16 1.10
N ILE A 120 -0.57 -10.07 2.05
CA ILE A 120 -0.88 -10.06 3.50
C ILE A 120 -1.77 -8.87 3.83
N ASN A 121 -1.43 -7.66 3.35
CA ASN A 121 -2.22 -6.46 3.58
C ASN A 121 -3.63 -6.57 3.00
N SER A 122 -3.77 -7.15 1.80
CA SER A 122 -5.08 -7.40 1.18
C SER A 122 -5.96 -8.29 2.05
N TYR A 123 -5.41 -9.35 2.61
CA TYR A 123 -6.14 -10.23 3.53
C TYR A 123 -6.48 -9.52 4.84
N ALA A 124 -5.54 -8.76 5.40
CA ALA A 124 -5.75 -8.03 6.65
C ALA A 124 -6.88 -6.99 6.58
N MET A 125 -7.12 -6.40 5.42
CA MET A 125 -8.23 -5.45 5.20
C MET A 125 -9.62 -6.09 5.27
N SER A 126 -9.73 -7.42 5.26
CA SER A 126 -11.00 -8.12 5.47
C SER A 126 -11.47 -8.10 6.93
N PHE A 127 -10.56 -7.88 7.88
CA PHE A 127 -10.91 -7.84 9.29
C PHE A 127 -11.61 -6.55 9.67
N SER A 128 -12.66 -6.68 10.49
CA SER A 128 -13.39 -5.52 11.02
C SER A 128 -12.63 -4.82 12.15
N ASN A 129 -11.74 -5.55 12.85
CA ASN A 129 -10.97 -5.00 13.95
C ASN A 129 -9.73 -4.24 13.46
N PRO A 130 -9.62 -2.92 13.70
CA PRO A 130 -8.49 -2.11 13.27
C PRO A 130 -7.13 -2.59 13.78
N ASN A 131 -7.07 -3.31 14.88
CA ASN A 131 -5.83 -3.81 15.45
C ASN A 131 -5.19 -4.92 14.60
N HIS A 132 -6.00 -5.73 13.91
CA HIS A 132 -5.46 -6.71 12.96
C HIS A 132 -4.80 -6.03 11.77
N ILE A 133 -5.40 -4.94 11.27
CA ILE A 133 -4.82 -4.12 10.19
C ILE A 133 -3.50 -3.48 10.66
N ARG A 134 -3.45 -2.91 11.87
CA ARG A 134 -2.21 -2.32 12.43
C ARG A 134 -1.11 -3.35 12.62
N LYS A 135 -1.45 -4.56 13.10
CA LYS A 135 -0.48 -5.66 13.23
C LYS A 135 0.04 -6.10 11.87
N SER A 136 -0.81 -6.15 10.84
CA SER A 136 -0.35 -6.49 9.49
C SER A 136 0.60 -5.42 8.93
N ILE A 137 0.34 -4.13 9.17
CA ILE A 137 1.24 -3.05 8.77
C ILE A 137 2.64 -3.23 9.36
N LEU A 138 2.77 -3.66 10.61
CA LEU A 138 4.08 -3.91 11.24
C LEU A 138 4.87 -5.05 10.57
N ILE A 139 4.19 -5.93 9.83
CA ILE A 139 4.83 -7.00 9.05
C ILE A 139 5.04 -6.56 7.60
N THR A 140 4.04 -5.94 7.00
CA THR A 140 4.04 -5.62 5.57
C THR A 140 4.87 -4.39 5.24
N SER A 141 4.81 -3.34 6.06
CA SER A 141 5.55 -2.10 5.79
C SER A 141 7.07 -2.27 5.80
N PRO A 142 7.71 -3.06 6.67
CA PRO A 142 9.15 -3.34 6.53
C PRO A 142 9.52 -4.05 5.23
N LEU A 143 8.65 -4.92 4.71
CA LEU A 143 8.90 -5.62 3.44
C LEU A 143 8.79 -4.65 2.26
N VAL A 144 7.77 -3.79 2.26
CA VAL A 144 7.62 -2.76 1.21
C VAL A 144 8.73 -1.73 1.32
N LEU A 145 9.11 -1.31 2.53
CA LEU A 145 10.25 -0.41 2.76
C LEU A 145 11.55 -0.96 2.16
N ALA A 146 11.82 -2.26 2.37
CA ALA A 146 12.98 -2.90 1.76
C ALA A 146 12.88 -2.88 0.23
N TYR A 147 11.72 -3.20 -0.36
CA TYR A 147 11.49 -3.08 -1.80
C TYR A 147 11.74 -1.65 -2.30
N ASP A 148 11.21 -0.64 -1.61
CA ASP A 148 11.36 0.78 -1.96
C ASP A 148 12.83 1.22 -1.99
N CYS A 149 13.66 0.69 -1.08
CA CYS A 149 15.10 0.93 -1.08
C CYS A 149 15.78 0.38 -2.34
N PHE A 150 15.36 -0.79 -2.83
CA PHE A 150 15.92 -1.38 -4.06
C PHE A 150 15.51 -0.61 -5.32
N VAL A 151 14.28 -0.10 -5.37
CA VAL A 151 13.78 0.66 -6.53
C VAL A 151 13.98 2.18 -6.41
N LEU A 152 14.73 2.64 -5.40
CA LEU A 152 15.01 4.05 -5.12
C LEU A 152 13.74 4.92 -4.96
N SER A 153 12.69 4.35 -4.40
CA SER A 153 11.43 5.01 -4.10
C SER A 153 11.52 5.75 -2.76
N MET A 154 12.10 6.95 -2.75
CA MET A 154 12.23 7.75 -1.52
C MET A 154 10.85 8.07 -0.91
N GLY A 155 9.86 8.43 -1.75
CA GLY A 155 8.50 8.70 -1.31
C GLY A 155 7.83 7.49 -0.67
N GLY A 156 7.98 6.30 -1.27
CA GLY A 156 7.50 5.04 -0.71
C GLY A 156 8.18 4.72 0.63
N ALA A 157 9.50 4.81 0.69
CA ALA A 157 10.27 4.51 1.91
C ALA A 157 9.87 5.40 3.10
N VAL A 158 9.67 6.70 2.86
CA VAL A 158 9.18 7.63 3.91
C VAL A 158 7.75 7.29 4.30
N TYR A 159 6.88 6.99 3.33
CA TYR A 159 5.48 6.60 3.59
C TYR A 159 5.41 5.36 4.49
N GLU A 160 6.17 4.30 4.19
CA GLU A 160 6.17 3.07 4.97
C GLU A 160 6.77 3.29 6.38
N SER A 161 7.79 4.13 6.51
CA SER A 161 8.34 4.50 7.82
C SER A 161 7.29 5.20 8.70
N VAL A 162 6.52 6.12 8.13
CA VAL A 162 5.40 6.80 8.82
C VAL A 162 4.29 5.81 9.17
N ALA A 163 3.98 4.86 8.27
CA ALA A 163 2.97 3.83 8.51
C ALA A 163 3.35 2.93 9.71
N ILE A 164 4.61 2.52 9.82
CA ILE A 164 5.13 1.74 10.95
C ILE A 164 4.95 2.51 12.26
N ILE A 165 5.43 3.76 12.32
CA ILE A 165 5.33 4.60 13.53
C ILE A 165 3.86 4.76 13.94
N SER A 166 2.98 5.05 12.99
CA SER A 166 1.56 5.24 13.23
C SER A 166 0.87 3.96 13.72
N ALA A 167 1.24 2.81 13.18
CA ALA A 167 0.73 1.52 13.63
C ALA A 167 1.13 1.22 15.09
N ILE A 168 2.39 1.50 15.46
CA ILE A 168 2.89 1.35 16.82
C ILE A 168 2.11 2.25 17.78
N ILE A 169 2.00 3.55 17.49
CA ILE A 169 1.26 4.52 18.30
C ILE A 169 -0.20 4.08 18.46
N GLY A 170 -0.82 3.64 17.35
CA GLY A 170 -2.19 3.16 17.37
C GLY A 170 -2.40 1.94 18.26
N LEU A 171 -1.50 0.97 18.24
CA LEU A 171 -1.57 -0.22 19.08
C LEU A 171 -1.38 0.11 20.58
N ILE A 172 -0.44 1.01 20.93
CA ILE A 172 -0.20 1.44 22.30
C ILE A 172 -1.43 2.15 22.88
N ARG A 173 -2.02 3.08 22.11
CA ARG A 173 -3.22 3.81 22.53
C ARG A 173 -4.42 2.90 22.74
N TYR A 174 -4.58 1.87 21.90
CA TYR A 174 -5.70 0.95 22.04
C TYR A 174 -5.55 0.06 23.26
N LYS A 175 -4.35 -0.47 23.53
CA LYS A 175 -4.07 -1.26 24.72
C LYS A 175 -4.38 -0.49 26.01
N LYS A 176 -4.12 0.83 26.04
CA LYS A 176 -4.41 1.68 27.20
C LYS A 176 -5.91 1.86 27.44
N LYS A 177 -6.75 1.81 26.40
CA LYS A 177 -8.22 1.89 26.55
C LYS A 177 -8.81 0.62 27.14
N ASP A 178 -8.31 -0.55 26.74
CA ASP A 178 -8.79 -1.85 27.28
C ASP A 178 -8.37 -2.09 28.74
N CYS A 179 -7.38 -1.33 29.27
CA CYS A 179 -6.95 -1.41 30.67
C CYS A 179 -7.69 -0.44 31.61
N ILE A 180 -8.52 0.47 31.09
CA ILE A 180 -9.21 1.52 31.87
C ILE A 180 -10.74 1.29 31.91
N GLY A 181 -11.26 0.34 31.12
CA GLY A 181 -12.66 -0.08 31.08
C GLY A 181 -12.83 -1.45 31.66
#